data_fa7023600e8c3492b411ef54b7d527b7
#
_entry.id   fa7023600e8c3492b411ef54b7d527b7
#
_cell.length_a   1.000
_cell.length_b   1.000
_cell.length_c   1.000
_cell.angle_alpha   90.00
_cell.angle_beta   90.00
_cell.angle_gamma   90.00
#
_symmetry.space_group_name_H-M   'P 1'
#
loop_
_entity.id
_entity.type
_entity.pdbx_description
1 polymer ?
#
loop_
_entity_poly.entity_id
_entity_poly.type
_entity_poly.pdbx_seq_one_letter_code
_entity_poly.pdbx_strand_id
1 'polypeptide(L)'
;MDMQYRIAELHDLPAIVSIYNSTIAGRMVTADLEEISVESRLDWFQHHTEQRPLWVVEEDGIVLGWISLEPFYGRAAYHKTVEVSIYIHQDARGKGLGKDMLQFVLDQSEALDFKTVLGFVFGHNEPSIKLFERFGFERWAVMPNVAELDGIERDLVILGKRIRP
;
A
#
# COMPACT_ATOMS: atom_id res chain seq x y z
N MET A 1 10.90 19.74 -6.90
CA MET A 1 10.37 18.49 -7.47
C MET A 1 8.86 18.52 -7.35
N ASP A 2 8.20 18.60 -8.47
CA ASP A 2 6.74 18.70 -8.48
C ASP A 2 6.12 17.31 -8.57
N MET A 3 6.03 16.64 -7.43
CA MET A 3 5.30 15.37 -7.34
C MET A 3 3.81 15.66 -7.28
N GLN A 4 3.04 14.97 -8.10
CA GLN A 4 1.60 15.11 -8.16
C GLN A 4 0.93 13.80 -7.77
N TYR A 5 -0.07 13.91 -6.90
CA TYR A 5 -0.94 12.79 -6.53
C TYR A 5 -2.24 12.96 -7.32
N ARG A 6 -2.63 11.92 -8.01
CA ARG A 6 -3.91 11.93 -8.73
C ARG A 6 -4.55 10.54 -8.70
N ILE A 7 -5.85 10.51 -8.94
CA ILE A 7 -6.58 9.24 -9.07
C ILE A 7 -6.03 8.50 -10.29
N ALA A 8 -5.77 7.21 -10.12
CA ALA A 8 -5.28 6.36 -11.20
C ALA A 8 -6.35 6.18 -12.28
N GLU A 9 -5.92 6.21 -13.52
CA GLU A 9 -6.76 5.93 -14.67
C GLU A 9 -6.35 4.59 -15.29
N LEU A 10 -7.20 4.02 -16.11
CA LEU A 10 -6.94 2.68 -16.65
C LEU A 10 -5.60 2.59 -17.40
N HIS A 11 -5.19 3.65 -18.07
CA HIS A 11 -3.90 3.68 -18.77
C HIS A 11 -2.69 3.63 -17.83
N ASP A 12 -2.89 3.85 -16.53
CA ASP A 12 -1.83 3.74 -15.53
C ASP A 12 -1.58 2.29 -15.11
N LEU A 13 -2.52 1.40 -15.39
CA LEU A 13 -2.43 0.02 -14.86
C LEU A 13 -1.14 -0.71 -15.25
N PRO A 14 -0.63 -0.60 -16.50
CA PRO A 14 0.66 -1.21 -16.83
C PRO A 14 1.82 -0.73 -15.94
N ALA A 15 1.89 0.57 -15.67
CA ALA A 15 2.92 1.13 -14.80
C ALA A 15 2.75 0.64 -13.35
N ILE A 16 1.51 0.58 -12.87
CA ILE A 16 1.19 0.09 -11.53
C ILE A 16 1.63 -1.37 -11.37
N VAL A 17 1.31 -2.22 -12.35
CA VAL A 17 1.69 -3.63 -12.34
C VAL A 17 3.22 -3.78 -12.45
N SER A 18 3.87 -2.98 -13.28
CA SER A 18 5.33 -3.01 -13.41
C SER A 18 6.02 -2.69 -12.09
N ILE A 19 5.55 -1.67 -11.38
CA ILE A 19 6.09 -1.32 -10.04
C ILE A 19 5.86 -2.47 -9.06
N TYR A 20 4.66 -3.04 -9.04
CA TYR A 20 4.34 -4.18 -8.19
C TYR A 20 5.27 -5.36 -8.47
N ASN A 21 5.41 -5.74 -9.74
CA ASN A 21 6.24 -6.87 -10.14
C ASN A 21 7.72 -6.66 -9.75
N SER A 22 8.19 -5.43 -9.75
CA SER A 22 9.57 -5.13 -9.38
C SER A 22 9.88 -5.45 -7.90
N THR A 23 8.84 -5.59 -7.06
CA THR A 23 9.02 -5.90 -5.63
C THR A 23 9.02 -7.39 -5.34
N ILE A 24 8.63 -8.23 -6.29
CA ILE A 24 8.41 -9.67 -6.05
C ILE A 24 9.72 -10.41 -5.74
N ALA A 25 10.74 -10.18 -6.53
CA ALA A 25 12.03 -10.88 -6.40
C ALA A 25 12.70 -10.66 -5.04
N GLY A 26 12.49 -9.51 -4.42
CA GLY A 26 13.09 -9.19 -3.12
C GLY A 26 12.47 -9.93 -1.93
N ARG A 27 11.31 -10.54 -2.10
CA ARG A 27 10.60 -11.31 -1.05
C ARG A 27 10.33 -10.51 0.23
N MET A 28 10.24 -9.18 0.13
CA MET A 28 10.05 -8.29 1.28
C MET A 28 8.66 -7.66 1.34
N VAL A 29 8.02 -7.47 0.19
CA VAL A 29 6.90 -6.54 0.09
C VAL A 29 5.57 -7.24 -0.18
N THR A 30 5.54 -8.27 -1.01
CA THR A 30 4.31 -8.92 -1.42
C THR A 30 4.37 -10.43 -1.24
N ALA A 31 3.20 -11.05 -1.07
CA ALA A 31 3.05 -12.49 -0.96
C ALA A 31 3.10 -13.21 -2.31
N ASP A 32 3.03 -12.48 -3.43
CA ASP A 32 3.19 -13.10 -4.74
C ASP A 32 4.62 -13.57 -4.95
N LEU A 33 4.78 -14.75 -5.51
CA LEU A 33 6.08 -15.37 -5.76
C LEU A 33 6.52 -15.21 -7.22
N GLU A 34 5.57 -14.94 -8.11
CA GLU A 34 5.80 -14.77 -9.55
C GLU A 34 5.12 -13.50 -10.05
N GLU A 35 5.67 -12.94 -11.12
CA GLU A 35 5.09 -11.74 -11.70
C GLU A 35 3.66 -11.96 -12.18
N ILE A 36 2.85 -10.93 -12.04
CA ILE A 36 1.45 -10.95 -12.44
C ILE A 36 1.27 -10.20 -13.76
N SER A 37 0.19 -10.53 -14.47
CA SER A 37 -0.16 -9.84 -15.71
C SER A 37 -1.03 -8.61 -15.43
N VAL A 38 -1.05 -7.67 -16.37
CA VAL A 38 -1.92 -6.50 -16.30
C VAL A 38 -3.39 -6.95 -16.26
N GLU A 39 -3.76 -7.92 -17.10
CA GLU A 39 -5.13 -8.44 -17.17
C GLU A 39 -5.61 -9.01 -15.84
N SER A 40 -4.72 -9.66 -15.09
CA SER A 40 -5.07 -10.27 -13.80
C SER A 40 -5.43 -9.23 -12.74
N ARG A 41 -5.07 -7.96 -12.96
CA ARG A 41 -5.34 -6.87 -12.01
C ARG A 41 -6.48 -5.96 -12.43
N LEU A 42 -7.12 -6.22 -13.56
CA LEU A 42 -8.20 -5.37 -14.04
C LEU A 42 -9.37 -5.29 -13.06
N ASP A 43 -9.81 -6.43 -12.53
CA ASP A 43 -10.88 -6.47 -11.54
C ASP A 43 -10.50 -5.72 -10.26
N TRP A 44 -9.29 -5.92 -9.78
CA TRP A 44 -8.77 -5.21 -8.61
C TRP A 44 -8.78 -3.69 -8.86
N PHE A 45 -8.35 -3.25 -10.04
CA PHE A 45 -8.38 -1.84 -10.40
C PHE A 45 -9.79 -1.28 -10.35
N GLN A 46 -10.75 -2.01 -10.93
CA GLN A 46 -12.15 -1.57 -11.03
C GLN A 46 -12.90 -1.59 -9.70
N HIS A 47 -12.40 -2.31 -8.68
CA HIS A 47 -13.02 -2.35 -7.36
C HIS A 47 -12.79 -1.06 -6.56
N HIS A 48 -11.83 -0.25 -6.95
CA HIS A 48 -11.59 1.02 -6.27
C HIS A 48 -12.73 2.00 -6.54
N THR A 49 -13.05 2.82 -5.53
CA THR A 49 -14.15 3.78 -5.59
C THR A 49 -13.65 5.18 -5.25
N GLU A 50 -14.53 6.18 -5.34
CA GLU A 50 -14.20 7.54 -4.92
C GLU A 50 -13.86 7.60 -3.43
N GLN A 51 -14.48 6.75 -2.60
CA GLN A 51 -14.24 6.71 -1.16
C GLN A 51 -13.02 5.86 -0.79
N ARG A 52 -12.66 4.90 -1.62
CA ARG A 52 -11.51 4.01 -1.41
C ARG A 52 -10.71 3.98 -2.71
N PRO A 53 -9.94 5.05 -2.96
CA PRO A 53 -9.32 5.25 -4.26
C PRO A 53 -7.99 4.52 -4.43
N LEU A 54 -7.58 4.50 -5.67
CA LEU A 54 -6.23 4.13 -6.07
C LEU A 54 -5.60 5.41 -6.63
N TRP A 55 -4.47 5.81 -6.07
CA TRP A 55 -3.71 6.98 -6.53
C TRP A 55 -2.41 6.57 -7.17
N VAL A 56 -1.96 7.36 -8.12
CA VAL A 56 -0.57 7.32 -8.59
C VAL A 56 0.12 8.61 -8.16
N VAL A 57 1.41 8.49 -7.93
CA VAL A 57 2.30 9.62 -7.67
C VAL A 57 3.18 9.77 -8.90
N GLU A 58 3.16 10.92 -9.53
CA GLU A 58 3.95 11.14 -10.73
C GLU A 58 4.79 12.40 -10.64
N GLU A 59 5.88 12.40 -11.40
CA GLU A 59 6.76 13.55 -11.56
C GLU A 59 7.12 13.60 -13.06
N ASP A 60 6.87 14.74 -13.68
CA ASP A 60 7.13 14.94 -15.09
C ASP A 60 6.50 13.85 -15.99
N GLY A 61 5.29 13.42 -15.63
CA GLY A 61 4.55 12.41 -16.39
C GLY A 61 4.99 10.97 -16.15
N ILE A 62 5.96 10.75 -15.24
CA ILE A 62 6.45 9.42 -14.91
C ILE A 62 5.85 8.97 -13.59
N VAL A 63 5.21 7.80 -13.55
CA VAL A 63 4.65 7.23 -12.32
C VAL A 63 5.79 6.70 -11.46
N LEU A 64 5.93 7.26 -10.28
CA LEU A 64 6.95 6.88 -9.30
C LEU A 64 6.48 5.86 -8.27
N GLY A 65 5.18 5.82 -8.04
CA GLY A 65 4.59 4.93 -7.04
C GLY A 65 3.08 4.97 -7.10
N TRP A 66 2.46 4.12 -6.30
CA TRP A 66 1.00 4.10 -6.20
C TRP A 66 0.56 3.76 -4.79
N ILE A 67 -0.66 4.17 -4.46
CA ILE A 67 -1.29 3.95 -3.17
C ILE A 67 -2.68 3.39 -3.42
N SER A 68 -3.00 2.29 -2.75
CA SER A 68 -4.34 1.72 -2.76
C SER A 68 -4.95 1.80 -1.37
N LEU A 69 -6.18 2.31 -1.30
CA LEU A 69 -7.01 2.16 -0.11
C LEU A 69 -8.08 1.12 -0.41
N GLU A 70 -8.20 0.13 0.47
CA GLU A 70 -9.22 -0.90 0.34
C GLU A 70 -10.05 -0.96 1.62
N PRO A 71 -11.35 -1.30 1.51
CA PRO A 71 -12.17 -1.51 2.70
C PRO A 71 -11.64 -2.71 3.47
N PHE A 72 -11.64 -2.61 4.79
CA PHE A 72 -11.28 -3.75 5.63
C PHE A 72 -12.46 -4.72 5.63
N TYR A 73 -12.28 -5.89 5.02
CA TYR A 73 -13.30 -6.94 4.79
C TYR A 73 -14.55 -6.50 4.01
N GLY A 74 -14.74 -5.21 3.72
CA GLY A 74 -15.88 -4.72 2.95
C GLY A 74 -17.23 -4.84 3.62
N ARG A 75 -17.31 -5.14 4.91
CA ARG A 75 -18.57 -5.21 5.65
C ARG A 75 -18.91 -3.86 6.29
N ALA A 76 -20.22 -3.56 6.39
CA ALA A 76 -20.72 -2.27 6.87
C ALA A 76 -20.15 -1.87 8.25
N ALA A 77 -19.96 -2.83 9.15
CA ALA A 77 -19.44 -2.54 10.48
C ALA A 77 -18.00 -2.03 10.46
N TYR A 78 -17.25 -2.31 9.39
CA TYR A 78 -15.85 -1.90 9.26
C TYR A 78 -15.64 -0.77 8.27
N HIS A 79 -16.70 -0.05 7.88
CA HIS A 79 -16.64 0.91 6.78
C HIS A 79 -15.69 2.09 7.01
N LYS A 80 -15.33 2.38 8.27
CA LYS A 80 -14.40 3.46 8.60
C LYS A 80 -12.96 2.99 8.83
N THR A 81 -12.69 1.72 8.57
CA THR A 81 -11.35 1.14 8.62
C THR A 81 -10.89 0.83 7.22
N VAL A 82 -9.69 1.27 6.88
CA VAL A 82 -9.11 1.06 5.56
C VAL A 82 -7.78 0.33 5.68
N GLU A 83 -7.47 -0.45 4.66
CA GLU A 83 -6.16 -1.06 4.48
C GLU A 83 -5.41 -0.27 3.43
N VAL A 84 -4.19 0.16 3.76
CA VAL A 84 -3.34 0.92 2.85
C VAL A 84 -2.24 0.04 2.28
N SER A 85 -2.03 0.15 0.97
CA SER A 85 -0.89 -0.46 0.28
C SER A 85 -0.12 0.64 -0.44
N ILE A 86 1.20 0.69 -0.23
CA ILE A 86 2.08 1.68 -0.85
C ILE A 86 3.18 0.93 -1.58
N TYR A 87 3.33 1.22 -2.88
CA TYR A 87 4.37 0.63 -3.72
C TYR A 87 5.14 1.74 -4.41
N ILE A 88 6.46 1.63 -4.45
CA ILE A 88 7.36 2.65 -4.96
C ILE A 88 8.26 2.04 -6.03
N HIS A 89 8.38 2.74 -7.17
CA HIS A 89 9.32 2.37 -8.21
C HIS A 89 10.74 2.28 -7.63
N GLN A 90 11.48 1.24 -8.01
CA GLN A 90 12.80 1.00 -7.43
C GLN A 90 13.75 2.19 -7.58
N ASP A 91 13.66 2.95 -8.68
CA ASP A 91 14.51 4.12 -8.92
C ASP A 91 14.13 5.33 -8.07
N ALA A 92 12.95 5.29 -7.44
CA ALA A 92 12.46 6.36 -6.57
C ALA A 92 12.62 6.06 -5.09
N ARG A 93 13.15 4.90 -4.74
CA ARG A 93 13.36 4.51 -3.35
C ARG A 93 14.52 5.27 -2.71
N GLY A 94 14.47 5.36 -1.37
CA GLY A 94 15.53 6.01 -0.60
C GLY A 94 15.52 7.53 -0.64
N LYS A 95 14.45 8.14 -1.18
CA LYS A 95 14.33 9.59 -1.33
C LYS A 95 13.22 10.19 -0.47
N GLY A 96 12.68 9.44 0.49
CA GLY A 96 11.62 9.91 1.36
C GLY A 96 10.23 9.86 0.75
N LEU A 97 10.05 9.23 -0.41
CA LEU A 97 8.76 9.16 -1.08
C LEU A 97 7.72 8.38 -0.27
N GLY A 98 8.11 7.27 0.35
CA GLY A 98 7.20 6.49 1.20
C GLY A 98 6.62 7.29 2.35
N LYS A 99 7.46 8.11 2.98
CA LYS A 99 7.04 9.02 4.05
C LYS A 99 6.03 10.05 3.54
N ASP A 100 6.30 10.63 2.39
CA ASP A 100 5.42 11.61 1.77
C ASP A 100 4.07 10.99 1.40
N MET A 101 4.09 9.79 0.82
CA MET A 101 2.89 9.06 0.43
C MET A 101 2.02 8.67 1.63
N LEU A 102 2.64 8.21 2.72
CA LEU A 102 1.89 7.85 3.91
C LEU A 102 1.25 9.09 4.55
N GLN A 103 1.97 10.21 4.61
CA GLN A 103 1.40 11.46 5.09
C GLN A 103 0.20 11.89 4.23
N PHE A 104 0.32 11.77 2.92
CA PHE A 104 -0.78 12.07 2.02
C PHE A 104 -2.03 11.26 2.36
N VAL A 105 -1.89 9.96 2.61
CA VAL A 105 -3.01 9.09 2.97
C VAL A 105 -3.67 9.57 4.26
N LEU A 106 -2.89 9.86 5.29
CA LEU A 106 -3.42 10.27 6.58
C LEU A 106 -4.19 11.59 6.47
N ASP A 107 -3.74 12.48 5.60
CA ASP A 107 -4.39 13.77 5.34
C ASP A 107 -5.76 13.62 4.65
N GLN A 108 -6.05 12.46 4.06
CA GLN A 108 -7.32 12.20 3.37
C GLN A 108 -8.44 11.69 4.30
N SER A 109 -8.15 11.47 5.57
CA SER A 109 -9.08 10.76 6.46
C SER A 109 -10.45 11.42 6.60
N GLU A 110 -10.52 12.75 6.67
CA GLU A 110 -11.79 13.44 6.77
C GLU A 110 -12.56 13.43 5.45
N ALA A 111 -11.88 13.77 4.35
CA ALA A 111 -12.53 13.85 3.04
C ALA A 111 -13.06 12.49 2.59
N LEU A 112 -12.36 11.40 2.92
CA LEU A 112 -12.73 10.04 2.52
C LEU A 112 -13.44 9.27 3.62
N ASP A 113 -13.67 9.91 4.75
CA ASP A 113 -14.42 9.37 5.90
C ASP A 113 -13.90 8.02 6.38
N PHE A 114 -12.63 7.98 6.76
CA PHE A 114 -12.09 6.83 7.49
C PHE A 114 -11.42 7.32 8.78
N LYS A 115 -11.39 6.44 9.78
CA LYS A 115 -10.86 6.74 11.10
C LYS A 115 -9.67 5.90 11.47
N THR A 116 -9.56 4.71 10.90
CA THR A 116 -8.54 3.73 11.25
C THR A 116 -7.86 3.24 9.99
N VAL A 117 -6.53 3.20 10.01
CA VAL A 117 -5.70 2.74 8.90
C VAL A 117 -4.92 1.52 9.35
N LEU A 118 -4.95 0.47 8.54
CA LEU A 118 -4.17 -0.74 8.74
C LEU A 118 -3.13 -0.88 7.63
N GLY A 119 -1.93 -1.32 8.02
CA GLY A 119 -0.89 -1.73 7.08
C GLY A 119 -0.50 -3.17 7.35
N PHE A 120 -0.44 -4.00 6.31
CA PHE A 120 -0.05 -5.40 6.40
C PHE A 120 1.38 -5.51 5.89
N VAL A 121 2.31 -5.90 6.75
CA VAL A 121 3.75 -5.88 6.45
C VAL A 121 4.39 -7.18 6.95
N PHE A 122 5.25 -7.78 6.13
CA PHE A 122 6.02 -8.93 6.61
C PHE A 122 6.94 -8.52 7.77
N GLY A 123 7.07 -9.41 8.75
CA GLY A 123 7.85 -9.12 9.96
C GLY A 123 9.32 -8.84 9.70
N HIS A 124 9.89 -9.34 8.61
CA HIS A 124 11.28 -9.08 8.24
C HIS A 124 11.47 -7.81 7.41
N ASN A 125 10.39 -7.14 7.04
CA ASN A 125 10.46 -5.88 6.29
C ASN A 125 10.59 -4.71 7.27
N GLU A 126 11.75 -4.59 7.88
CA GLU A 126 12.00 -3.55 8.88
C GLU A 126 11.85 -2.12 8.37
N PRO A 127 12.29 -1.78 7.15
CA PRO A 127 12.11 -0.41 6.66
C PRO A 127 10.63 0.02 6.62
N SER A 128 9.74 -0.86 6.18
CA SER A 128 8.30 -0.56 6.15
C SER A 128 7.72 -0.46 7.56
N ILE A 129 8.09 -1.38 8.46
CA ILE A 129 7.63 -1.32 9.85
C ILE A 129 8.06 -0.01 10.49
N LYS A 130 9.31 0.39 10.34
CA LYS A 130 9.82 1.65 10.88
C LYS A 130 9.11 2.86 10.29
N LEU A 131 8.79 2.83 9.00
CA LEU A 131 8.06 3.91 8.35
C LEU A 131 6.70 4.10 9.03
N PHE A 132 5.92 3.04 9.19
CA PHE A 132 4.62 3.11 9.85
C PHE A 132 4.75 3.54 11.30
N GLU A 133 5.73 3.02 12.03
CA GLU A 133 5.94 3.37 13.44
C GLU A 133 6.29 4.85 13.63
N ARG A 134 6.99 5.46 12.69
CA ARG A 134 7.27 6.91 12.70
C ARG A 134 6.01 7.75 12.67
N PHE A 135 4.94 7.24 12.07
CA PHE A 135 3.65 7.93 12.00
C PHE A 135 2.72 7.57 13.15
N GLY A 136 3.23 6.86 14.16
CA GLY A 136 2.46 6.49 15.33
C GLY A 136 1.64 5.22 15.18
N PHE A 137 1.87 4.44 14.13
CA PHE A 137 1.24 3.14 14.01
C PHE A 137 1.82 2.19 15.05
N GLU A 138 0.99 1.29 15.54
CA GLU A 138 1.36 0.28 16.53
C GLU A 138 1.16 -1.11 15.95
N ARG A 139 1.89 -2.08 16.48
CA ARG A 139 1.71 -3.47 16.08
C ARG A 139 0.47 -4.01 16.78
N TRP A 140 -0.62 -4.11 16.04
CA TRP A 140 -1.87 -4.63 16.58
C TRP A 140 -1.99 -6.14 16.49
N ALA A 141 -1.28 -6.76 15.57
CA ALA A 141 -1.21 -8.21 15.48
C ALA A 141 0.12 -8.66 14.91
N VAL A 142 0.61 -9.79 15.40
CA VAL A 142 1.74 -10.51 14.83
C VAL A 142 1.26 -11.92 14.59
N MET A 143 1.24 -12.33 13.33
CA MET A 143 0.81 -13.67 12.94
C MET A 143 2.06 -14.48 12.61
N PRO A 144 2.48 -15.40 13.50
CA PRO A 144 3.75 -16.07 13.31
C PRO A 144 3.71 -17.10 12.19
N ASN A 145 4.72 -17.03 11.33
CA ASN A 145 4.99 -18.06 10.31
C ASN A 145 3.84 -18.37 9.36
N VAL A 146 2.98 -17.37 9.09
CA VAL A 146 1.80 -17.59 8.22
C VAL A 146 2.12 -17.50 6.74
N ALA A 147 3.30 -16.99 6.37
CA ALA A 147 3.75 -16.89 4.99
C ALA A 147 5.00 -17.73 4.79
N GLU A 148 5.14 -18.33 3.61
CA GLU A 148 6.34 -19.05 3.24
C GLU A 148 6.86 -18.49 1.92
N LEU A 149 8.07 -17.97 1.95
CA LEU A 149 8.72 -17.36 0.80
C LEU A 149 10.02 -18.11 0.54
N ASP A 150 10.06 -18.90 -0.55
CA ASP A 150 11.22 -19.71 -0.93
C ASP A 150 11.67 -20.67 0.19
N GLY A 151 10.71 -21.31 0.86
CA GLY A 151 11.00 -22.26 1.93
C GLY A 151 11.31 -21.64 3.28
N ILE A 152 11.27 -20.30 3.39
CA ILE A 152 11.50 -19.60 4.65
C ILE A 152 10.16 -19.08 5.16
N GLU A 153 9.80 -19.49 6.39
CA GLU A 153 8.58 -19.01 7.00
C GLU A 153 8.76 -17.57 7.52
N ARG A 154 7.72 -16.75 7.32
CA ARG A 154 7.75 -15.34 7.71
C ARG A 154 6.47 -14.97 8.45
N ASP A 155 6.62 -14.02 9.38
CA ASP A 155 5.50 -13.45 10.11
C ASP A 155 4.78 -12.41 9.26
N LEU A 156 3.48 -12.25 9.50
CA LEU A 156 2.72 -11.12 9.02
C LEU A 156 2.42 -10.19 10.20
N VAL A 157 2.80 -8.94 10.09
CA VAL A 157 2.53 -7.92 11.10
C VAL A 157 1.41 -7.01 10.59
N ILE A 158 0.40 -6.79 11.42
CA ILE A 158 -0.65 -5.82 11.13
C ILE A 158 -0.38 -4.59 11.99
N LEU A 159 -0.05 -3.49 11.32
CA LEU A 159 0.17 -2.20 11.97
C LEU A 159 -1.09 -1.37 11.85
N GLY A 160 -1.50 -0.74 12.93
CA GLY A 160 -2.73 0.02 12.93
C GLY A 160 -2.57 1.38 13.60
N LYS A 161 -3.39 2.31 13.14
CA LYS A 161 -3.46 3.64 13.75
C LYS A 161 -4.87 4.17 13.68
N ARG A 162 -5.36 4.68 14.82
CA ARG A 162 -6.58 5.45 14.83
C ARG A 162 -6.23 6.92 14.56
N ILE A 163 -6.76 7.45 13.44
CA ILE A 163 -6.40 8.79 12.97
C ILE A 163 -7.18 9.87 13.72
N ARG A 164 -8.46 9.60 14.00
CA ARG A 164 -9.34 10.56 14.67
C ARG A 164 -10.43 9.82 15.47
N PRO A 165 -11.03 10.48 16.46
CA PRO A 165 -12.08 9.86 17.27
C PRO A 165 -13.30 9.41 16.49
#